data_c923ab0900744b3bccd4e42fd16a7d0d
#
_entry.id   c923ab0900744b3bccd4e42fd16a7d0d
#
_cell.length_a   1.000
_cell.length_b   1.000
_cell.length_c   1.000
_cell.angle_alpha   90.00
_cell.angle_beta   90.00
_cell.angle_gamma   90.00
#
_symmetry.space_group_name_H-M   'P 1'
#
loop_
_entity.id
_entity.type
_entity.pdbx_description
1 polymer ?
#
loop_
_entity_poly.entity_id
_entity_poly.type
_entity_poly.pdbx_seq_one_letter_code
_entity_poly.pdbx_strand_id
1 'polypeptide(L)'
;MKHLKTYQIFESANRKFINDFMIEFGMLITMGFAHITQRAIDQKATNELTDMMKRLNKPLINGKKYSEIIDDINFLYKNPKMLSAFIGQIRELLLYIEPRVKNYVKDCDVKDNWLGKIDKFKERYKQIVS
;
A
#
# COMPACT_ATOMS: atom_id res chain seq x y z
N MET A 1 -13.56 13.88 21.34
CA MET A 1 -14.24 13.64 20.06
C MET A 1 -13.37 12.76 19.17
N LYS A 2 -13.95 11.71 18.66
CA LYS A 2 -13.19 10.72 17.88
C LYS A 2 -12.58 11.28 16.61
N HIS A 3 -13.30 12.13 15.89
CA HIS A 3 -12.80 12.72 14.66
C HIS A 3 -11.56 13.57 14.89
N LEU A 4 -11.60 14.42 15.89
CA LEU A 4 -10.49 15.28 16.23
C LEU A 4 -9.28 14.45 16.69
N LYS A 5 -9.52 13.42 17.48
CA LYS A 5 -8.46 12.53 17.97
C LYS A 5 -7.80 11.78 16.81
N THR A 6 -8.60 11.21 15.90
CA THR A 6 -8.08 10.51 14.72
C THR A 6 -7.27 11.47 13.86
N TYR A 7 -7.77 12.67 13.66
CA TYR A 7 -7.08 13.70 12.90
C TYR A 7 -5.73 14.04 13.53
N GLN A 8 -5.70 14.23 14.83
CA GLN A 8 -4.45 14.51 15.54
C GLN A 8 -3.44 13.38 15.43
N ILE A 9 -3.91 12.13 15.42
CA ILE A 9 -3.06 10.97 15.23
C ILE A 9 -2.40 11.02 13.85
N PHE A 10 -3.16 11.32 12.79
CA PHE A 10 -2.59 11.50 11.46
C PHE A 10 -1.58 12.64 11.44
N GLU A 11 -1.88 13.76 12.09
CA GLU A 11 -1.02 14.93 12.08
C GLU A 11 0.28 14.73 12.88
N SER A 12 0.26 13.89 13.92
CA SER A 12 1.39 13.78 14.85
C SER A 12 2.06 12.41 14.80
N ALA A 13 1.44 11.41 15.44
CA ALA A 13 2.11 10.15 15.73
C ALA A 13 2.28 9.26 14.49
N ASN A 14 1.33 9.30 13.56
CA ASN A 14 1.28 8.37 12.43
C ASN A 14 1.79 8.97 11.12
N ARG A 15 2.07 10.26 11.07
CA ARG A 15 2.53 10.93 9.85
C ARG A 15 3.85 10.33 9.36
N LYS A 16 4.80 10.14 10.27
CA LYS A 16 6.07 9.52 9.91
C LYS A 16 5.88 8.10 9.43
N PHE A 17 5.04 7.32 10.11
CA PHE A 17 4.76 5.95 9.71
C PHE A 17 4.16 5.90 8.30
N ILE A 18 3.16 6.74 8.03
CA ILE A 18 2.52 6.79 6.72
C ILE A 18 3.53 7.16 5.65
N ASN A 19 4.35 8.16 5.91
CA ASN A 19 5.38 8.61 4.97
C ASN A 19 6.37 7.50 4.66
N ASP A 20 6.91 6.86 5.69
CA ASP A 20 7.88 5.77 5.54
C ASP A 20 7.25 4.59 4.81
N PHE A 21 6.01 4.23 5.15
CA PHE A 21 5.29 3.15 4.50
C PHE A 21 5.09 3.45 3.01
N MET A 22 4.67 4.66 2.68
CA MET A 22 4.42 5.04 1.30
C MET A 22 5.68 4.92 0.45
N ILE A 23 6.81 5.36 0.98
CA ILE A 23 8.10 5.28 0.28
C ILE A 23 8.51 3.82 0.10
N GLU A 24 8.51 3.04 1.18
CA GLU A 24 8.94 1.65 1.14
C GLU A 24 8.05 0.79 0.27
N PHE A 25 6.74 0.97 0.37
CA PHE A 25 5.78 0.20 -0.43
C PHE A 25 5.86 0.61 -1.90
N GLY A 26 6.07 1.89 -2.18
CA GLY A 26 6.30 2.38 -3.53
C GLY A 26 7.53 1.73 -4.17
N MET A 27 8.60 1.56 -3.40
CA MET A 27 9.79 0.87 -3.88
C MET A 27 9.50 -0.60 -4.19
N LEU A 28 8.72 -1.28 -3.35
CA LEU A 28 8.31 -2.66 -3.63
C LEU A 28 7.50 -2.75 -4.93
N ILE A 29 6.57 -1.83 -5.15
CA ILE A 29 5.75 -1.82 -6.36
C ILE A 29 6.60 -1.60 -7.61
N THR A 30 7.54 -0.66 -7.57
CA THR A 30 8.34 -0.30 -8.74
C THR A 30 9.52 -1.22 -8.97
N MET A 31 10.26 -1.58 -7.91
CA MET A 31 11.49 -2.34 -8.03
C MET A 31 11.31 -3.81 -7.69
N GLY A 32 10.42 -4.12 -6.77
CA GLY A 32 10.19 -5.48 -6.31
C GLY A 32 9.26 -6.30 -7.19
N PHE A 33 8.50 -5.67 -8.09
CA PHE A 33 7.53 -6.38 -8.91
C PHE A 33 8.20 -7.39 -9.83
N ALA A 34 9.30 -7.02 -10.47
CA ALA A 34 10.04 -7.95 -11.33
C ALA A 34 10.51 -9.18 -10.55
N HIS A 35 10.92 -8.99 -9.31
CA HIS A 35 11.38 -10.09 -8.46
C HIS A 35 10.24 -11.05 -8.11
N ILE A 36 9.05 -10.53 -7.79
CA ILE A 36 7.93 -11.44 -7.47
C ILE A 36 7.41 -12.16 -8.69
N THR A 37 7.39 -11.53 -9.87
CA THR A 37 6.96 -12.20 -11.10
C THR A 37 7.93 -13.30 -11.51
N GLN A 38 9.22 -13.11 -11.31
CA GLN A 38 10.22 -14.14 -11.55
C GLN A 38 10.06 -15.34 -10.63
N ARG A 39 9.41 -15.17 -9.50
CA ARG A 39 9.18 -16.21 -8.50
C ARG A 39 7.73 -16.67 -8.46
N ALA A 40 6.99 -16.43 -9.51
CA ALA A 40 5.63 -16.94 -9.65
C ALA A 40 5.67 -18.48 -9.71
N ILE A 41 4.65 -19.11 -9.10
CA ILE A 41 4.64 -20.58 -9.00
C ILE A 41 4.43 -21.27 -10.36
N ASP A 42 3.73 -20.56 -11.29
CA ASP A 42 3.45 -21.08 -12.64
C ASP A 42 3.07 -19.93 -13.57
N GLN A 43 2.72 -20.25 -14.83
CA GLN A 43 2.36 -19.22 -15.81
C GLN A 43 1.07 -18.51 -15.45
N LYS A 44 0.09 -19.21 -14.90
CA LYS A 44 -1.15 -18.59 -14.44
C LYS A 44 -0.86 -17.57 -13.35
N ALA A 45 0.02 -17.90 -12.41
CA ALA A 45 0.44 -17.00 -11.37
C ALA A 45 1.13 -15.75 -11.92
N THR A 46 1.98 -15.89 -12.94
CA THR A 46 2.60 -14.76 -13.62
C THR A 46 1.55 -13.83 -14.19
N ASN A 47 0.52 -14.38 -14.83
CA ASN A 47 -0.56 -13.60 -15.41
C ASN A 47 -1.36 -12.85 -14.33
N GLU A 48 -1.64 -13.51 -13.21
CA GLU A 48 -2.36 -12.90 -12.09
C GLU A 48 -1.55 -11.75 -11.46
N LEU A 49 -0.25 -11.95 -11.30
CA LEU A 49 0.62 -10.89 -10.76
C LEU A 49 0.75 -9.71 -11.73
N THR A 50 0.76 -9.98 -13.03
CA THR A 50 0.76 -8.93 -14.04
C THR A 50 -0.53 -8.11 -13.99
N ASP A 51 -1.67 -8.77 -13.84
CA ASP A 51 -2.96 -8.09 -13.70
C ASP A 51 -3.01 -7.26 -12.41
N MET A 52 -2.42 -7.77 -11.35
CA MET A 52 -2.27 -7.02 -10.10
C MET A 52 -1.50 -5.72 -10.34
N MET A 53 -0.42 -5.78 -11.11
CA MET A 53 0.39 -4.59 -11.41
C MET A 53 -0.41 -3.57 -12.23
N LYS A 54 -1.21 -4.03 -13.17
CA LYS A 54 -2.10 -3.14 -13.94
C LYS A 54 -3.05 -2.39 -13.03
N ARG A 55 -3.59 -3.09 -12.01
CA ARG A 55 -4.47 -2.44 -11.04
C ARG A 55 -3.73 -1.41 -10.20
N LEU A 56 -2.50 -1.70 -9.81
CA LEU A 56 -1.67 -0.77 -9.02
C LEU A 56 -1.33 0.51 -9.79
N ASN A 57 -1.35 0.45 -11.11
CA ASN A 57 -1.08 1.61 -11.96
C ASN A 57 -2.32 2.44 -12.29
N LYS A 58 -3.50 2.06 -11.80
CA LYS A 58 -4.71 2.85 -11.99
C LYS A 58 -4.72 4.03 -11.03
N PRO A 59 -5.34 5.15 -11.42
CA PRO A 59 -5.49 6.28 -10.51
C PRO A 59 -6.25 5.89 -9.24
N LEU A 60 -5.78 6.37 -8.10
CA LEU A 60 -6.36 6.06 -6.80
C LEU A 60 -7.23 7.20 -6.27
N ILE A 61 -6.72 8.42 -6.30
CA ILE A 61 -7.43 9.57 -5.76
C ILE A 61 -7.18 10.79 -6.65
N ASN A 62 -8.23 11.55 -6.93
CA ASN A 62 -8.17 12.75 -7.79
C ASN A 62 -7.47 12.48 -9.13
N GLY A 63 -7.61 11.29 -9.69
CA GLY A 63 -6.97 10.92 -10.93
C GLY A 63 -5.46 10.70 -10.84
N LYS A 64 -4.89 10.68 -9.63
CA LYS A 64 -3.46 10.48 -9.42
C LYS A 64 -3.15 9.03 -9.08
N LYS A 65 -2.06 8.53 -9.66
CA LYS A 65 -1.55 7.19 -9.38
C LYS A 65 -0.76 7.20 -8.08
N TYR A 66 -0.49 5.99 -7.55
CA TYR A 66 0.28 5.84 -6.32
C TYR A 66 1.61 6.59 -6.37
N SER A 67 2.36 6.46 -7.45
CA SER A 67 3.66 7.12 -7.59
C SER A 67 3.55 8.65 -7.56
N GLU A 68 2.51 9.19 -8.16
CA GLU A 68 2.27 10.63 -8.17
C GLU A 68 1.87 11.14 -6.79
N ILE A 69 1.12 10.33 -6.03
CA ILE A 69 0.69 10.69 -4.68
C ILE A 69 1.87 10.72 -3.72
N ILE A 70 2.80 9.77 -3.85
CA ILE A 70 4.01 9.77 -3.03
C ILE A 70 4.79 11.08 -3.19
N ASP A 71 4.92 11.55 -4.42
CA ASP A 71 5.66 12.78 -4.70
C ASP A 71 4.97 14.02 -4.11
N ASP A 72 3.67 13.95 -3.85
CA ASP A 72 2.89 15.07 -3.35
C ASP A 72 2.16 14.74 -2.04
N ILE A 73 2.81 13.97 -1.19
CA ILE A 73 2.21 13.51 0.08
C ILE A 73 1.83 14.67 1.00
N ASN A 74 2.57 15.77 0.94
CA ASN A 74 2.28 16.95 1.76
C ASN A 74 0.91 17.56 1.45
N PHE A 75 0.48 17.47 0.20
CA PHE A 75 -0.86 17.91 -0.18
C PHE A 75 -1.93 17.13 0.58
N LEU A 76 -1.77 15.82 0.71
CA LEU A 76 -2.70 14.98 1.46
C LEU A 76 -2.74 15.34 2.93
N TYR A 77 -1.59 15.67 3.51
CA TYR A 77 -1.53 16.04 4.93
C TYR A 77 -2.27 17.34 5.22
N LYS A 78 -2.43 18.20 4.23
CA LYS A 78 -3.20 19.45 4.37
C LYS A 78 -4.70 19.24 4.16
N ASN A 79 -5.11 18.06 3.67
CA ASN A 79 -6.50 17.76 3.35
C ASN A 79 -6.93 16.47 4.06
N PRO A 80 -7.42 16.58 5.33
CA PRO A 80 -7.69 15.40 6.17
C PRO A 80 -8.67 14.42 5.54
N LYS A 81 -9.70 14.92 4.87
CA LYS A 81 -10.69 14.05 4.21
C LYS A 81 -10.06 13.24 3.09
N MET A 82 -9.18 13.88 2.31
CA MET A 82 -8.47 13.21 1.23
C MET A 82 -7.47 12.20 1.77
N LEU A 83 -6.77 12.55 2.85
CA LEU A 83 -5.83 11.64 3.49
C LEU A 83 -6.56 10.40 3.98
N SER A 84 -7.70 10.58 4.65
CA SER A 84 -8.51 9.47 5.16
C SER A 84 -8.99 8.56 4.02
N ALA A 85 -9.49 9.16 2.94
CA ALA A 85 -9.95 8.43 1.76
C ALA A 85 -8.79 7.66 1.13
N PHE A 86 -7.62 8.28 1.03
CA PHE A 86 -6.44 7.65 0.47
C PHE A 86 -5.99 6.44 1.30
N ILE A 87 -5.95 6.60 2.62
CA ILE A 87 -5.58 5.49 3.53
C ILE A 87 -6.57 4.34 3.38
N GLY A 88 -7.86 4.63 3.25
CA GLY A 88 -8.88 3.61 2.98
C GLY A 88 -8.64 2.89 1.65
N GLN A 89 -8.25 3.61 0.62
CA GLN A 89 -7.94 3.01 -0.68
C GLN A 89 -6.68 2.15 -0.62
N ILE A 90 -5.67 2.58 0.13
CA ILE A 90 -4.47 1.76 0.35
C ILE A 90 -4.85 0.45 1.05
N ARG A 91 -5.72 0.51 2.06
CA ARG A 91 -6.21 -0.69 2.73
C ARG A 91 -6.88 -1.65 1.75
N GLU A 92 -7.77 -1.15 0.90
CA GLU A 92 -8.44 -1.96 -0.11
C GLU A 92 -7.43 -2.58 -1.07
N LEU A 93 -6.43 -1.80 -1.47
CA LEU A 93 -5.38 -2.26 -2.36
C LEU A 93 -4.58 -3.39 -1.71
N LEU A 94 -4.24 -3.26 -0.43
CA LEU A 94 -3.50 -4.29 0.29
C LEU A 94 -4.32 -5.56 0.46
N LEU A 95 -5.63 -5.45 0.67
CA LEU A 95 -6.53 -6.61 0.73
C LEU A 95 -6.60 -7.32 -0.63
N TYR A 96 -6.39 -6.59 -1.72
CA TYR A 96 -6.33 -7.19 -3.05
C TYR A 96 -4.97 -7.86 -3.30
N ILE A 97 -3.88 -7.25 -2.85
CA ILE A 97 -2.51 -7.72 -3.09
C ILE A 97 -2.18 -8.97 -2.25
N GLU A 98 -2.56 -8.97 -0.99
CA GLU A 98 -2.12 -9.98 -0.01
C GLU A 98 -2.40 -11.42 -0.46
N PRO A 99 -3.64 -11.79 -0.83
CA PRO A 99 -3.89 -13.17 -1.24
C PRO A 99 -3.17 -13.55 -2.51
N ARG A 100 -2.92 -12.60 -3.39
CA ARG A 100 -2.21 -12.87 -4.64
C ARG A 100 -0.74 -13.15 -4.39
N VAL A 101 -0.10 -12.36 -3.54
CA VAL A 101 1.29 -12.62 -3.16
C VAL A 101 1.41 -13.95 -2.42
N LYS A 102 0.49 -14.23 -1.49
CA LYS A 102 0.50 -15.50 -0.75
C LYS A 102 0.35 -16.70 -1.65
N ASN A 103 -0.56 -16.64 -2.62
CA ASN A 103 -0.95 -17.79 -3.41
C ASN A 103 -0.13 -17.99 -4.68
N TYR A 104 0.43 -16.93 -5.23
CA TYR A 104 1.05 -16.96 -6.55
C TYR A 104 2.57 -16.81 -6.55
N VAL A 105 3.17 -16.49 -5.43
CA VAL A 105 4.62 -16.30 -5.32
C VAL A 105 5.21 -17.43 -4.50
N LYS A 106 6.33 -17.98 -4.98
CA LYS A 106 7.09 -19.01 -4.23
C LYS A 106 7.65 -18.39 -2.95
N ASP A 107 7.80 -19.21 -1.92
CA ASP A 107 8.40 -18.77 -0.67
C ASP A 107 9.81 -18.24 -0.92
N CYS A 108 10.06 -17.01 -0.50
CA CYS A 108 11.35 -16.33 -0.69
C CYS A 108 11.36 -15.05 0.13
N ASP A 109 12.54 -14.44 0.24
CA ASP A 109 12.72 -13.21 1.02
C ASP A 109 11.87 -12.05 0.49
N VAL A 110 11.74 -11.94 -0.82
CA VAL A 110 10.93 -10.88 -1.43
C VAL A 110 9.46 -11.03 -1.04
N LYS A 111 8.94 -12.26 -1.07
CA LYS A 111 7.56 -12.54 -0.63
C LYS A 111 7.37 -12.15 0.82
N ASP A 112 8.29 -12.55 1.69
CA ASP A 112 8.23 -12.25 3.13
C ASP A 112 8.27 -10.74 3.35
N ASN A 113 9.07 -10.01 2.59
CA ASN A 113 9.15 -8.56 2.67
C ASN A 113 7.83 -7.90 2.30
N TRP A 114 7.20 -8.32 1.20
CA TRP A 114 5.88 -7.81 0.79
C TRP A 114 4.83 -8.07 1.87
N LEU A 115 4.74 -9.29 2.35
CA LEU A 115 3.73 -9.67 3.34
C LEU A 115 3.97 -8.98 4.68
N GLY A 116 5.23 -8.82 5.07
CA GLY A 116 5.58 -8.11 6.31
C GLY A 116 5.17 -6.65 6.27
N LYS A 117 5.35 -5.97 5.14
CA LYS A 117 4.93 -4.58 4.97
C LYS A 117 3.40 -4.46 5.03
N ILE A 118 2.71 -5.39 4.40
CA ILE A 118 1.24 -5.41 4.41
C ILE A 118 0.72 -5.61 5.83
N ASP A 119 1.24 -6.58 6.56
CA ASP A 119 0.82 -6.86 7.94
C ASP A 119 1.07 -5.67 8.84
N LYS A 120 2.20 -5.03 8.70
CA LYS A 120 2.55 -3.85 9.48
C LYS A 120 1.57 -2.71 9.25
N PHE A 121 1.20 -2.48 8.01
CA PHE A 121 0.21 -1.44 7.68
C PHE A 121 -1.16 -1.80 8.25
N LYS A 122 -1.60 -3.05 8.10
CA LYS A 122 -2.91 -3.49 8.58
C LYS A 122 -3.04 -3.29 10.08
N GLU A 123 -2.00 -3.60 10.82
CA GLU A 123 -1.98 -3.42 12.27
C GLU A 123 -2.05 -1.95 12.66
N ARG A 124 -1.26 -1.10 12.01
CA ARG A 124 -1.30 0.34 12.27
C ARG A 124 -2.63 0.95 11.85
N TYR A 125 -3.20 0.48 10.77
CA TYR A 125 -4.51 0.97 10.32
C TYR A 125 -5.58 0.78 11.40
N LYS A 126 -5.58 -0.36 12.06
CA LYS A 126 -6.52 -0.62 13.16
C LYS A 126 -6.37 0.41 14.29
N GLN A 127 -5.14 0.79 14.60
CA GLN A 127 -4.87 1.78 15.65
C GLN A 127 -5.30 3.19 15.22
N ILE A 128 -5.14 3.50 13.95
CA ILE A 128 -5.47 4.83 13.43
C ILE A 128 -6.98 5.07 13.38
N VAL A 129 -7.75 4.08 12.95
CA VAL A 129 -9.19 4.25 12.71
C VAL A 129 -10.07 3.78 13.87
N SER A 130 -9.49 3.13 14.85
CA SER A 130 -10.24 2.74 16.05
C SER A 130 -10.26 3.84 17.11
#